data_5ac3fc955c7db1c30affa413a76b8af1
#
_entry.id   5ac3fc955c7db1c30affa413a76b8af1
#
_cell.length_a   1.000
_cell.length_b   1.000
_cell.length_c   1.000
_cell.angle_alpha   90.00
_cell.angle_beta   90.00
_cell.angle_gamma   90.00
#
_symmetry.space_group_name_H-M   'P 1'
#
loop_
_entity.id
_entity.type
_entity.pdbx_description
1 polymer ?
#
loop_
_entity_poly.entity_id
_entity_poly.type
_entity_poly.pdbx_seq_one_letter_code
_entity_poly.pdbx_strand_id
1 'polypeptide(L)'
;MMNVQLTVPSMMERAEKLFSKKEVVSKSSKGIQRLTYNQLIKRTRQLSSMLERIGVKRGERVGTFAWNHHRHLEAYFAVPGIGAVLHTINIRLDPEQIVYIINHARDKVILFDECFLPLFESIHQKLPHVEAYIIISDENELPETDLPVYHYENWIKQGDASHSFVQDLNEEEPAGLCYTSATTGEPKGVVYSHRAIYLHCMALGLADSAGLSEADTAMPIVPMFHVNAWGIPFAAVWFGTKLVLPGAFCTSETIASLIEEEKVTLAAAVPTVWLNFLQEIEKRPYAVDSLRAILCGGSAAPKSVIREFQEKYQIEFMHAYGMTETSPVVTVSRLKSYQYSEDFEYQLNVKAKQGFLVPGVEMKVIGQNGEIAWDGVEMGELLLKGPWVASEYYKDKRTEDTFKDGWLYTGDIVTVDEEGTIKIVDRTKDLIKSGGEWISSVDLENALIAHEAVFEACVIAVPHKVWQERPVACVVLKDAYKGIVSSEELLEFLAPQFAKWWLPDDILFMNKIPKTTVGKFLKRTLREQVLNHYQKG
;
A
#
# COMPACT_ATOMS: atom_id res chain seq x y z
N MET A 1 -37.10 -0.09 -1.45
CA MET A 1 -35.79 -0.21 -2.13
C MET A 1 -35.46 -1.69 -2.27
N MET A 2 -34.84 -2.11 -3.39
CA MET A 2 -34.41 -3.50 -3.55
C MET A 2 -33.23 -3.79 -2.63
N ASN A 3 -33.23 -4.96 -1.99
CA ASN A 3 -32.08 -5.45 -1.23
C ASN A 3 -31.18 -6.25 -2.16
N VAL A 4 -30.20 -5.58 -2.77
CA VAL A 4 -29.19 -6.18 -3.66
C VAL A 4 -27.86 -6.22 -2.92
N GLN A 5 -27.26 -7.40 -2.87
CA GLN A 5 -25.99 -7.61 -2.16
C GLN A 5 -24.80 -7.03 -2.95
N LEU A 6 -23.93 -6.29 -2.25
CA LEU A 6 -22.74 -5.65 -2.81
C LEU A 6 -21.56 -6.64 -2.81
N THR A 7 -21.42 -7.42 -3.89
CA THR A 7 -20.47 -8.54 -3.92
C THR A 7 -19.36 -8.35 -4.95
N VAL A 8 -18.17 -8.90 -4.68
CA VAL A 8 -17.03 -8.88 -5.59
C VAL A 8 -17.33 -9.57 -6.94
N PRO A 9 -18.01 -10.74 -6.99
CA PRO A 9 -18.39 -11.35 -8.26
C PRO A 9 -19.20 -10.43 -9.16
N SER A 10 -20.12 -9.64 -8.62
CA SER A 10 -20.98 -8.72 -9.39
C SER A 10 -20.17 -7.64 -10.14
N MET A 11 -18.98 -7.26 -9.61
CA MET A 11 -18.07 -6.34 -10.30
C MET A 11 -17.55 -6.96 -11.61
N MET A 12 -17.13 -8.22 -11.55
CA MET A 12 -16.63 -8.94 -12.73
C MET A 12 -17.73 -9.26 -13.74
N GLU A 13 -18.93 -9.61 -13.27
CA GLU A 13 -20.09 -9.82 -14.15
C GLU A 13 -20.49 -8.54 -14.91
N ARG A 14 -20.35 -7.37 -14.25
CA ARG A 14 -20.53 -6.07 -14.93
C ARG A 14 -19.47 -5.86 -15.99
N ALA A 15 -18.20 -6.15 -15.67
CA ALA A 15 -17.09 -6.01 -16.63
C ALA A 15 -17.27 -6.93 -17.86
N GLU A 16 -17.75 -8.15 -17.66
CA GLU A 16 -18.07 -9.11 -18.73
C GLU A 16 -19.08 -8.53 -19.72
N LYS A 17 -20.16 -7.94 -19.19
CA LYS A 17 -21.26 -7.41 -20.00
C LYS A 17 -20.90 -6.14 -20.75
N LEU A 18 -20.12 -5.24 -20.13
CA LEU A 18 -19.91 -3.88 -20.63
C LEU A 18 -18.54 -3.65 -21.24
N PHE A 19 -17.50 -4.34 -20.76
CA PHE A 19 -16.10 -4.00 -21.04
C PHE A 19 -15.27 -5.17 -21.57
N SER A 20 -15.88 -6.14 -22.19
CA SER A 20 -15.25 -7.40 -22.65
C SER A 20 -14.00 -7.21 -23.52
N LYS A 21 -13.85 -6.05 -24.19
CA LYS A 21 -12.73 -5.71 -25.10
C LYS A 21 -11.58 -4.97 -24.39
N LYS A 22 -11.78 -4.51 -23.15
CA LYS A 22 -10.69 -3.86 -22.37
C LYS A 22 -9.58 -4.84 -22.10
N GLU A 23 -8.38 -4.32 -21.87
CA GLU A 23 -7.18 -5.14 -21.74
C GLU A 23 -6.63 -5.14 -20.32
N VAL A 24 -6.07 -6.28 -19.96
CA VAL A 24 -5.11 -6.44 -18.87
C VAL A 24 -3.76 -6.77 -19.49
N VAL A 25 -2.77 -5.95 -19.19
CA VAL A 25 -1.40 -6.10 -19.67
C VAL A 25 -0.54 -6.52 -18.50
N SER A 26 0.24 -7.57 -18.64
CA SER A 26 1.15 -8.08 -17.60
C SER A 26 2.57 -8.19 -18.15
N LYS A 27 3.53 -7.62 -17.43
CA LYS A 27 4.95 -7.85 -17.69
C LYS A 27 5.36 -9.19 -17.07
N SER A 28 5.95 -10.06 -17.87
CA SER A 28 6.46 -11.37 -17.45
C SER A 28 7.95 -11.53 -17.84
N SER A 29 8.55 -12.65 -17.45
CA SER A 29 9.91 -13.02 -17.87
C SER A 29 10.03 -13.19 -19.39
N LYS A 30 8.94 -13.59 -20.06
CA LYS A 30 8.85 -13.81 -21.52
C LYS A 30 8.39 -12.56 -22.30
N GLY A 31 8.24 -11.41 -21.64
CA GLY A 31 7.79 -10.16 -22.25
C GLY A 31 6.39 -9.72 -21.81
N ILE A 32 5.70 -8.99 -22.68
CA ILE A 32 4.36 -8.46 -22.40
C ILE A 32 3.31 -9.49 -22.78
N GLN A 33 2.45 -9.82 -21.83
CA GLN A 33 1.26 -10.64 -22.05
C GLN A 33 0.02 -9.75 -22.01
N ARG A 34 -0.93 -9.98 -22.95
CA ARG A 34 -2.17 -9.19 -23.06
C ARG A 34 -3.37 -10.12 -23.04
N LEU A 35 -4.33 -9.82 -22.20
CA LEU A 35 -5.63 -10.49 -22.16
C LEU A 35 -6.71 -9.44 -22.31
N THR A 36 -7.74 -9.75 -23.10
CA THR A 36 -8.98 -9.00 -23.01
C THR A 36 -9.74 -9.37 -21.73
N TYR A 37 -10.64 -8.51 -21.27
CA TYR A 37 -11.50 -8.85 -20.12
C TYR A 37 -12.33 -10.11 -20.38
N ASN A 38 -12.78 -10.34 -21.61
CA ASN A 38 -13.43 -11.61 -21.97
C ASN A 38 -12.53 -12.82 -21.69
N GLN A 39 -11.24 -12.74 -22.05
CA GLN A 39 -10.29 -13.82 -21.78
C GLN A 39 -9.99 -13.96 -20.29
N LEU A 40 -9.78 -12.84 -19.60
CA LEU A 40 -9.56 -12.81 -18.15
C LEU A 40 -10.72 -13.51 -17.41
N ILE A 41 -11.96 -13.14 -17.74
CA ILE A 41 -13.16 -13.66 -17.07
C ILE A 41 -13.34 -15.16 -17.30
N LYS A 42 -13.11 -15.64 -18.52
CA LYS A 42 -13.13 -17.08 -18.81
C LYS A 42 -12.11 -17.84 -17.96
N ARG A 43 -10.89 -17.32 -17.87
CA ARG A 43 -9.81 -17.91 -17.07
C ARG A 43 -10.14 -17.86 -15.57
N THR A 44 -10.74 -16.76 -15.10
CA THR A 44 -11.20 -16.63 -13.72
C THR A 44 -12.28 -17.68 -13.39
N ARG A 45 -13.24 -17.90 -14.27
CA ARG A 45 -14.27 -18.94 -14.13
C ARG A 45 -13.66 -20.35 -14.12
N GLN A 46 -12.67 -20.60 -14.98
CA GLN A 46 -11.93 -21.85 -14.98
C GLN A 46 -11.21 -22.07 -13.65
N LEU A 47 -10.53 -21.03 -13.10
CA LEU A 47 -9.88 -21.10 -11.80
C LEU A 47 -10.88 -21.39 -10.68
N SER A 48 -12.05 -20.71 -10.67
CA SER A 48 -13.14 -20.97 -9.72
C SER A 48 -13.59 -22.43 -9.75
N SER A 49 -13.87 -22.94 -10.96
CA SER A 49 -14.25 -24.35 -11.16
C SER A 49 -13.22 -25.33 -10.64
N MET A 50 -11.93 -25.04 -10.85
CA MET A 50 -10.86 -25.93 -10.40
C MET A 50 -10.61 -25.86 -8.89
N LEU A 51 -10.78 -24.69 -8.26
CA LEU A 51 -10.70 -24.55 -6.81
C LEU A 51 -11.80 -25.37 -6.10
N GLU A 52 -13.04 -25.31 -6.60
CA GLU A 52 -14.13 -26.14 -6.06
C GLU A 52 -13.87 -27.63 -6.30
N ARG A 53 -13.32 -28.01 -7.46
CA ARG A 53 -13.00 -29.40 -7.79
C ARG A 53 -11.96 -30.03 -6.84
N ILE A 54 -11.01 -29.25 -6.36
CA ILE A 54 -10.05 -29.70 -5.33
C ILE A 54 -10.59 -29.52 -3.91
N GLY A 55 -11.87 -29.17 -3.76
CA GLY A 55 -12.58 -29.18 -2.50
C GLY A 55 -12.51 -27.88 -1.68
N VAL A 56 -12.13 -26.74 -2.29
CA VAL A 56 -12.25 -25.44 -1.62
C VAL A 56 -13.71 -25.09 -1.42
N LYS A 57 -14.09 -24.74 -0.21
CA LYS A 57 -15.47 -24.43 0.20
C LYS A 57 -15.62 -22.97 0.60
N ARG A 58 -16.86 -22.51 0.63
CA ARG A 58 -17.25 -21.20 1.15
C ARG A 58 -16.64 -20.94 2.54
N GLY A 59 -16.03 -19.76 2.73
CA GLY A 59 -15.36 -19.36 3.96
C GLY A 59 -13.95 -19.95 4.18
N GLU A 60 -13.47 -20.87 3.32
CA GLU A 60 -12.08 -21.36 3.38
C GLU A 60 -11.13 -20.33 2.74
N ARG A 61 -9.87 -20.33 3.13
CA ARG A 61 -8.85 -19.38 2.63
C ARG A 61 -8.04 -20.02 1.52
N VAL A 62 -7.82 -19.21 0.49
CA VAL A 62 -6.89 -19.50 -0.59
C VAL A 62 -5.80 -18.44 -0.55
N GLY A 63 -4.58 -18.86 -0.20
CA GLY A 63 -3.41 -18.00 -0.13
C GLY A 63 -2.84 -17.70 -1.52
N THR A 64 -2.42 -16.45 -1.74
CA THR A 64 -1.66 -16.06 -2.94
C THR A 64 -0.32 -15.46 -2.52
N PHE A 65 0.76 -15.99 -3.05
CA PHE A 65 2.14 -15.56 -2.81
C PHE A 65 2.77 -15.17 -4.14
N ALA A 66 2.32 -14.04 -4.71
CA ALA A 66 2.53 -13.70 -6.11
C ALA A 66 2.74 -12.21 -6.35
N TRP A 67 3.43 -11.90 -7.46
CA TRP A 67 3.63 -10.55 -7.95
C TRP A 67 2.38 -9.99 -8.64
N ASN A 68 2.48 -8.73 -9.14
CA ASN A 68 1.39 -8.05 -9.85
C ASN A 68 1.29 -8.55 -11.30
N HIS A 69 0.47 -9.52 -11.57
CA HIS A 69 0.20 -10.07 -12.91
C HIS A 69 -1.23 -10.60 -13.03
N HIS A 70 -1.68 -10.90 -14.26
CA HIS A 70 -3.06 -11.31 -14.54
C HIS A 70 -3.50 -12.58 -13.79
N ARG A 71 -2.60 -13.57 -13.55
CA ARG A 71 -2.95 -14.79 -12.82
C ARG A 71 -3.28 -14.51 -11.35
N HIS A 72 -2.56 -13.56 -10.74
CA HIS A 72 -2.90 -13.07 -9.40
C HIS A 72 -4.25 -12.32 -9.43
N LEU A 73 -4.50 -11.52 -10.49
CA LEU A 73 -5.79 -10.83 -10.69
C LEU A 73 -6.95 -11.82 -10.89
N GLU A 74 -6.72 -12.95 -11.58
CA GLU A 74 -7.71 -14.02 -11.71
C GLU A 74 -8.12 -14.57 -10.33
N ALA A 75 -7.16 -14.77 -9.41
CA ALA A 75 -7.44 -15.20 -8.05
C ALA A 75 -8.25 -14.18 -7.23
N TYR A 76 -8.06 -12.86 -7.48
CA TYR A 76 -8.82 -11.78 -6.82
C TYR A 76 -10.34 -11.91 -7.00
N PHE A 77 -10.76 -12.49 -8.09
CA PHE A 77 -12.18 -12.66 -8.40
C PHE A 77 -12.63 -14.12 -8.32
N ALA A 78 -11.76 -15.07 -8.67
CA ALA A 78 -12.09 -16.50 -8.63
C ALA A 78 -12.36 -16.97 -7.20
N VAL A 79 -11.52 -16.58 -6.25
CA VAL A 79 -11.63 -17.02 -4.85
C VAL A 79 -12.90 -16.46 -4.20
N PRO A 80 -13.16 -15.13 -4.18
CA PRO A 80 -14.43 -14.61 -3.67
C PRO A 80 -15.64 -15.06 -4.51
N GLY A 81 -15.42 -15.39 -5.79
CA GLY A 81 -16.46 -15.88 -6.70
C GLY A 81 -17.09 -17.19 -6.30
N ILE A 82 -16.38 -18.03 -5.55
CA ILE A 82 -16.89 -19.28 -4.94
C ILE A 82 -17.23 -19.13 -3.46
N GLY A 83 -17.25 -17.88 -2.94
CA GLY A 83 -17.48 -17.61 -1.53
C GLY A 83 -16.31 -17.96 -0.60
N ALA A 84 -15.12 -18.24 -1.15
CA ALA A 84 -13.89 -18.42 -0.39
C ALA A 84 -13.23 -17.08 -0.10
N VAL A 85 -12.23 -17.06 0.77
CA VAL A 85 -11.55 -15.84 1.22
C VAL A 85 -10.16 -15.76 0.59
N LEU A 86 -9.90 -14.72 -0.20
CA LEU A 86 -8.59 -14.46 -0.78
C LEU A 86 -7.63 -13.97 0.32
N HIS A 87 -6.60 -14.74 0.63
CA HIS A 87 -5.52 -14.31 1.51
C HIS A 87 -4.30 -13.89 0.70
N THR A 88 -4.07 -12.58 0.59
CA THR A 88 -2.88 -12.07 -0.09
C THR A 88 -1.70 -12.03 0.88
N ILE A 89 -0.72 -12.90 0.63
CA ILE A 89 0.43 -13.12 1.52
C ILE A 89 1.59 -12.23 1.09
N ASN A 90 2.12 -11.43 2.01
CA ASN A 90 3.26 -10.55 1.71
C ASN A 90 4.53 -11.39 1.47
N ILE A 91 4.97 -11.43 0.22
CA ILE A 91 6.14 -12.19 -0.27
C ILE A 91 7.50 -11.75 0.29
N ARG A 92 7.54 -10.65 1.02
CA ARG A 92 8.76 -10.05 1.57
C ARG A 92 8.91 -10.26 3.07
N LEU A 93 7.99 -10.98 3.70
CA LEU A 93 8.11 -11.39 5.11
C LEU A 93 9.20 -12.44 5.27
N ASP A 94 9.72 -12.59 6.48
CA ASP A 94 10.62 -13.70 6.78
C ASP A 94 9.86 -15.05 6.83
N PRO A 95 10.56 -16.17 6.64
CA PRO A 95 9.92 -17.48 6.59
C PRO A 95 9.11 -17.85 7.82
N GLU A 96 9.49 -17.40 9.02
CA GLU A 96 8.75 -17.69 10.25
C GLU A 96 7.44 -16.93 10.30
N GLN A 97 7.44 -15.66 9.89
CA GLN A 97 6.22 -14.85 9.76
C GLN A 97 5.29 -15.41 8.68
N ILE A 98 5.82 -15.90 7.54
CA ILE A 98 5.04 -16.55 6.49
C ILE A 98 4.36 -17.81 7.04
N VAL A 99 5.10 -18.67 7.73
CA VAL A 99 4.54 -19.86 8.38
C VAL A 99 3.45 -19.48 9.39
N TYR A 100 3.69 -18.44 10.19
CA TYR A 100 2.72 -17.97 11.17
C TYR A 100 1.41 -17.54 10.50
N ILE A 101 1.44 -16.65 9.50
CA ILE A 101 0.21 -16.10 8.89
C ILE A 101 -0.57 -17.16 8.11
N ILE A 102 0.11 -18.07 7.40
CA ILE A 102 -0.52 -19.20 6.69
C ILE A 102 -1.26 -20.11 7.66
N ASN A 103 -0.62 -20.48 8.78
CA ASN A 103 -1.23 -21.33 9.79
C ASN A 103 -2.34 -20.61 10.56
N HIS A 104 -2.17 -19.33 10.89
CA HIS A 104 -3.17 -18.53 11.58
C HIS A 104 -4.43 -18.32 10.71
N ALA A 105 -4.24 -18.04 9.42
CA ALA A 105 -5.32 -17.98 8.43
C ALA A 105 -5.93 -19.36 8.17
N ARG A 106 -5.18 -20.45 8.37
CA ARG A 106 -5.52 -21.81 7.95
C ARG A 106 -5.78 -21.88 6.45
N ASP A 107 -4.81 -21.41 5.66
CA ASP A 107 -4.89 -21.52 4.21
C ASP A 107 -4.98 -22.98 3.78
N LYS A 108 -5.93 -23.28 2.90
CA LYS A 108 -6.16 -24.62 2.36
C LYS A 108 -5.38 -24.88 1.09
N VAL A 109 -5.27 -23.85 0.26
CA VAL A 109 -4.57 -23.88 -1.03
C VAL A 109 -3.67 -22.65 -1.11
N ILE A 110 -2.49 -22.81 -1.69
CA ILE A 110 -1.57 -21.69 -1.92
C ILE A 110 -1.21 -21.64 -3.41
N LEU A 111 -1.48 -20.48 -4.04
CA LEU A 111 -0.99 -20.14 -5.37
C LEU A 111 0.28 -19.30 -5.20
N PHE A 112 1.38 -19.68 -5.84
CA PHE A 112 2.62 -18.92 -5.72
C PHE A 112 3.43 -18.87 -7.02
N ASP A 113 4.19 -17.79 -7.21
CA ASP A 113 5.10 -17.67 -8.35
C ASP A 113 6.28 -18.62 -8.21
N GLU A 114 6.68 -19.25 -9.30
CA GLU A 114 7.72 -20.29 -9.37
C GLU A 114 9.02 -19.91 -8.65
N CYS A 115 9.41 -18.63 -8.70
CA CYS A 115 10.62 -18.14 -8.04
C CYS A 115 10.61 -18.36 -6.50
N PHE A 116 9.44 -18.65 -5.91
CA PHE A 116 9.29 -18.92 -4.49
C PHE A 116 9.25 -20.42 -4.15
N LEU A 117 9.41 -21.31 -5.14
CA LEU A 117 9.41 -22.75 -4.90
C LEU A 117 10.42 -23.19 -3.81
N PRO A 118 11.69 -22.71 -3.82
CA PRO A 118 12.65 -23.09 -2.76
C PRO A 118 12.20 -22.71 -1.34
N LEU A 119 11.46 -21.62 -1.20
CA LEU A 119 10.88 -21.23 0.08
C LEU A 119 9.84 -22.26 0.52
N PHE A 120 8.86 -22.58 -0.34
CA PHE A 120 7.79 -23.52 0.03
C PHE A 120 8.33 -24.94 0.26
N GLU A 121 9.34 -25.39 -0.45
CA GLU A 121 10.06 -26.66 -0.15
C GLU A 121 10.66 -26.66 1.25
N SER A 122 11.16 -25.51 1.72
CA SER A 122 11.75 -25.39 3.04
C SER A 122 10.74 -25.32 4.20
N ILE A 123 9.51 -24.85 3.93
CA ILE A 123 8.51 -24.58 4.99
C ILE A 123 7.27 -25.48 4.94
N HIS A 124 7.00 -26.21 3.85
CA HIS A 124 5.74 -26.95 3.66
C HIS A 124 5.39 -27.91 4.79
N GLN A 125 6.41 -28.57 5.38
CA GLN A 125 6.18 -29.47 6.52
C GLN A 125 5.64 -28.75 7.77
N LYS A 126 5.81 -27.41 7.83
CA LYS A 126 5.28 -26.56 8.91
C LYS A 126 3.87 -26.04 8.61
N LEU A 127 3.28 -26.41 7.46
CA LEU A 127 1.99 -25.92 6.97
C LEU A 127 0.94 -27.04 6.90
N PRO A 128 0.50 -27.61 8.05
CA PRO A 128 -0.32 -28.84 8.08
C PRO A 128 -1.74 -28.67 7.53
N HIS A 129 -2.20 -27.44 7.28
CA HIS A 129 -3.53 -27.14 6.74
C HIS A 129 -3.54 -26.95 5.23
N VAL A 130 -2.38 -26.82 4.60
CA VAL A 130 -2.27 -26.63 3.15
C VAL A 130 -2.37 -27.98 2.46
N GLU A 131 -3.43 -28.17 1.69
CA GLU A 131 -3.74 -29.42 0.99
C GLU A 131 -3.22 -29.44 -0.45
N ALA A 132 -3.01 -28.28 -1.07
CA ALA A 132 -2.53 -28.18 -2.45
C ALA A 132 -1.71 -26.90 -2.67
N TYR A 133 -0.73 -27.03 -3.56
CA TYR A 133 0.10 -25.92 -4.05
C TYR A 133 -0.06 -25.76 -5.55
N ILE A 134 -0.22 -24.52 -6.02
CA ILE A 134 -0.42 -24.20 -7.43
C ILE A 134 0.71 -23.25 -7.84
N ILE A 135 1.61 -23.73 -8.69
CA ILE A 135 2.76 -22.94 -9.16
C ILE A 135 2.34 -22.11 -10.37
N ILE A 136 2.55 -20.82 -10.27
CA ILE A 136 2.40 -19.85 -11.35
C ILE A 136 3.77 -19.73 -12.04
N SER A 137 3.86 -20.19 -13.27
CA SER A 137 5.07 -20.18 -14.07
C SER A 137 4.78 -19.69 -15.49
N ASP A 138 5.78 -19.05 -16.10
CA ASP A 138 5.79 -18.73 -17.53
C ASP A 138 6.36 -19.89 -18.37
N GLU A 139 6.97 -20.91 -17.74
CA GLU A 139 7.47 -22.12 -18.38
C GLU A 139 6.33 -23.12 -18.62
N ASN A 140 6.53 -24.03 -19.58
CA ASN A 140 5.53 -25.06 -19.90
C ASN A 140 5.60 -26.26 -18.95
N GLU A 141 6.76 -26.51 -18.38
CA GLU A 141 7.05 -27.62 -17.48
C GLU A 141 7.36 -27.10 -16.09
N LEU A 142 6.96 -27.85 -15.07
CA LEU A 142 7.33 -27.53 -13.70
C LEU A 142 8.76 -27.98 -13.41
N PRO A 143 9.49 -27.28 -12.53
CA PRO A 143 10.72 -27.80 -11.97
C PRO A 143 10.46 -29.08 -11.17
N GLU A 144 11.47 -29.96 -11.06
CA GLU A 144 11.40 -31.12 -10.20
C GLU A 144 11.19 -30.69 -8.73
N THR A 145 10.20 -31.28 -8.06
CA THR A 145 9.88 -30.98 -6.66
C THR A 145 9.11 -32.14 -6.02
N ASP A 146 9.32 -32.33 -4.71
CA ASP A 146 8.57 -33.30 -3.89
C ASP A 146 7.22 -32.76 -3.41
N LEU A 147 6.92 -31.47 -3.65
CA LEU A 147 5.63 -30.87 -3.27
C LEU A 147 4.48 -31.38 -4.13
N PRO A 148 3.27 -31.57 -3.57
CA PRO A 148 2.07 -31.90 -4.35
C PRO A 148 1.59 -30.65 -5.12
N VAL A 149 2.20 -30.39 -6.27
CA VAL A 149 1.99 -29.15 -7.03
C VAL A 149 1.17 -29.37 -8.30
N TYR A 150 0.39 -28.35 -8.66
CA TYR A 150 -0.24 -28.20 -9.96
C TYR A 150 0.41 -27.05 -10.73
N HIS A 151 0.61 -27.24 -12.03
CA HIS A 151 1.02 -26.15 -12.91
C HIS A 151 -0.20 -25.29 -13.27
N TYR A 152 -0.18 -24.01 -12.90
CA TYR A 152 -1.32 -23.11 -13.01
C TYR A 152 -2.00 -23.17 -14.40
N GLU A 153 -1.25 -22.92 -15.49
CA GLU A 153 -1.80 -22.85 -16.84
C GLU A 153 -2.37 -24.17 -17.34
N ASN A 154 -1.73 -25.28 -17.02
CA ASN A 154 -2.21 -26.61 -17.43
C ASN A 154 -3.40 -27.05 -16.58
N TRP A 155 -3.44 -26.62 -15.33
CA TRP A 155 -4.48 -26.97 -14.39
C TRP A 155 -5.77 -26.21 -14.66
N ILE A 156 -5.74 -24.88 -14.85
CA ILE A 156 -6.95 -24.09 -15.11
C ILE A 156 -7.62 -24.44 -16.44
N LYS A 157 -6.86 -24.88 -17.47
CA LYS A 157 -7.42 -25.32 -18.77
C LYS A 157 -8.41 -26.48 -18.65
N GLN A 158 -8.35 -27.23 -17.54
CA GLN A 158 -9.28 -28.34 -17.27
C GLN A 158 -10.58 -27.85 -16.60
N GLY A 159 -10.63 -26.60 -16.18
CA GLY A 159 -11.79 -25.99 -15.57
C GLY A 159 -12.85 -25.55 -16.59
N ASP A 160 -14.08 -25.42 -16.12
CA ASP A 160 -15.20 -24.95 -16.92
C ASP A 160 -15.15 -23.40 -17.06
N ALA A 161 -14.97 -22.92 -18.29
CA ALA A 161 -14.99 -21.50 -18.64
C ALA A 161 -16.39 -20.85 -18.54
N SER A 162 -17.46 -21.66 -18.41
CA SER A 162 -18.83 -21.19 -18.20
C SER A 162 -19.29 -21.29 -16.74
N HIS A 163 -18.39 -21.70 -15.83
CA HIS A 163 -18.67 -21.84 -14.41
C HIS A 163 -19.31 -20.56 -13.83
N SER A 164 -20.40 -20.73 -13.08
CA SER A 164 -21.12 -19.60 -12.48
C SER A 164 -20.57 -19.26 -11.11
N PHE A 165 -20.38 -17.99 -10.85
CA PHE A 165 -20.09 -17.55 -9.49
C PHE A 165 -21.29 -17.78 -8.56
N VAL A 166 -21.01 -17.94 -7.27
CA VAL A 166 -22.04 -18.12 -6.24
C VAL A 166 -22.96 -16.90 -6.19
N GLN A 167 -24.26 -17.12 -6.27
CA GLN A 167 -25.26 -16.04 -6.40
C GLN A 167 -25.89 -15.63 -5.06
N ASP A 168 -25.82 -16.48 -4.04
CA ASP A 168 -26.44 -16.27 -2.71
C ASP A 168 -25.45 -15.74 -1.65
N LEU A 169 -24.38 -15.07 -2.09
CA LEU A 169 -23.42 -14.44 -1.19
C LEU A 169 -24.07 -13.28 -0.44
N ASN A 170 -23.81 -13.22 0.88
CA ASN A 170 -24.13 -12.05 1.68
C ASN A 170 -22.97 -11.04 1.58
N GLU A 171 -23.26 -9.76 1.45
CA GLU A 171 -22.26 -8.71 1.34
C GLU A 171 -21.34 -8.56 2.58
N GLU A 172 -21.78 -9.02 3.74
CA GLU A 172 -20.99 -9.02 4.98
C GLU A 172 -20.03 -10.23 5.08
N GLU A 173 -20.13 -11.23 4.17
CA GLU A 173 -19.23 -12.35 4.19
C GLU A 173 -17.79 -11.93 3.87
N PRO A 174 -16.81 -12.61 4.48
CA PRO A 174 -15.40 -12.42 4.16
C PRO A 174 -15.09 -12.70 2.69
N ALA A 175 -14.48 -11.76 2.01
CA ALA A 175 -13.99 -11.89 0.63
C ALA A 175 -12.45 -11.82 0.54
N GLY A 176 -11.82 -11.12 1.49
CA GLY A 176 -10.38 -10.95 1.54
C GLY A 176 -9.82 -10.98 2.96
N LEU A 177 -8.54 -11.32 3.08
CA LEU A 177 -7.75 -11.29 4.31
C LEU A 177 -6.36 -10.76 3.99
N CYS A 178 -5.95 -9.71 4.69
CA CYS A 178 -4.60 -9.16 4.60
C CYS A 178 -3.97 -9.09 5.99
N TYR A 179 -2.66 -9.35 6.07
CA TYR A 179 -1.92 -9.17 7.31
C TYR A 179 -1.12 -7.87 7.29
N THR A 180 -1.09 -7.19 8.45
CA THR A 180 -0.23 -6.01 8.62
C THR A 180 1.24 -6.44 8.61
N SER A 181 2.12 -5.57 8.09
CA SER A 181 3.57 -5.75 8.29
C SER A 181 3.89 -5.41 9.74
N ALA A 182 4.02 -6.42 10.59
CA ALA A 182 4.34 -6.20 11.99
C ALA A 182 5.71 -5.53 12.14
N THR A 183 5.72 -4.30 12.66
CA THR A 183 6.96 -3.65 13.14
C THR A 183 7.29 -4.10 14.57
N THR A 184 6.33 -4.69 15.28
CA THR A 184 6.45 -5.24 16.64
C THR A 184 5.48 -6.39 16.81
N GLY A 185 6.00 -7.56 17.23
CA GLY A 185 5.19 -8.77 17.47
C GLY A 185 4.71 -9.47 16.18
N GLU A 186 3.73 -10.33 16.30
CA GLU A 186 3.15 -11.09 15.19
C GLU A 186 2.28 -10.23 14.28
N PRO A 187 2.26 -10.47 12.95
CA PRO A 187 1.35 -9.83 12.02
C PRO A 187 -0.12 -9.99 12.43
N LYS A 188 -0.91 -8.94 12.25
CA LYS A 188 -2.35 -8.93 12.57
C LYS A 188 -3.17 -9.09 11.28
N GLY A 189 -4.11 -10.02 11.27
CA GLY A 189 -5.01 -10.26 10.15
C GLY A 189 -6.19 -9.28 10.16
N VAL A 190 -6.52 -8.73 9.00
CA VAL A 190 -7.70 -7.88 8.77
C VAL A 190 -8.56 -8.52 7.71
N VAL A 191 -9.80 -8.79 8.02
CA VAL A 191 -10.78 -9.38 7.11
C VAL A 191 -11.54 -8.27 6.38
N TYR A 192 -11.64 -8.39 5.07
CA TYR A 192 -12.45 -7.52 4.22
C TYR A 192 -13.70 -8.26 3.77
N SER A 193 -14.89 -7.72 4.05
CA SER A 193 -16.13 -8.23 3.50
C SER A 193 -16.28 -7.85 2.01
N HIS A 194 -17.17 -8.53 1.31
CA HIS A 194 -17.54 -8.14 -0.05
C HIS A 194 -17.99 -6.67 -0.09
N ARG A 195 -18.83 -6.25 0.87
CA ARG A 195 -19.30 -4.87 1.00
C ARG A 195 -18.16 -3.87 1.19
N ALA A 196 -17.19 -4.17 2.05
CA ALA A 196 -16.05 -3.29 2.30
C ALA A 196 -15.24 -3.05 1.02
N ILE A 197 -14.91 -4.11 0.28
CA ILE A 197 -14.21 -4.02 -1.00
C ILE A 197 -15.03 -3.21 -2.01
N TYR A 198 -16.33 -3.51 -2.13
CA TYR A 198 -17.23 -2.87 -3.08
C TYR A 198 -17.31 -1.35 -2.85
N LEU A 199 -17.60 -0.91 -1.61
CA LEU A 199 -17.74 0.50 -1.28
C LEU A 199 -16.41 1.26 -1.36
N HIS A 200 -15.31 0.64 -0.95
CA HIS A 200 -13.97 1.21 -1.13
C HIS A 200 -13.66 1.42 -2.62
N CYS A 201 -13.98 0.46 -3.49
CA CYS A 201 -13.81 0.63 -4.94
C CYS A 201 -14.68 1.75 -5.51
N MET A 202 -15.95 1.90 -5.04
CA MET A 202 -16.77 3.07 -5.42
C MET A 202 -16.08 4.39 -5.04
N ALA A 203 -15.52 4.44 -3.84
CA ALA A 203 -14.80 5.61 -3.36
C ALA A 203 -13.61 5.98 -4.23
N LEU A 204 -12.86 5.01 -4.78
CA LEU A 204 -11.77 5.27 -5.72
C LEU A 204 -12.24 5.89 -7.05
N GLY A 205 -13.48 5.66 -7.45
CA GLY A 205 -14.09 6.26 -8.64
C GLY A 205 -14.62 7.68 -8.45
N LEU A 206 -14.73 8.19 -7.22
CA LEU A 206 -15.20 9.54 -6.97
C LEU A 206 -14.22 10.58 -7.51
N ALA A 207 -14.73 11.66 -8.08
CA ALA A 207 -13.93 12.72 -8.69
C ALA A 207 -12.93 13.36 -7.72
N ASP A 208 -13.33 13.52 -6.46
CA ASP A 208 -12.50 14.10 -5.39
C ASP A 208 -11.64 13.05 -4.65
N SER A 209 -11.59 11.81 -5.15
CA SER A 209 -10.68 10.75 -4.71
C SER A 209 -9.63 10.48 -5.80
N ALA A 210 -9.42 9.22 -6.19
CA ALA A 210 -8.52 8.88 -7.30
C ALA A 210 -9.10 9.22 -8.67
N GLY A 211 -10.43 9.35 -8.78
CA GLY A 211 -11.14 9.62 -10.02
C GLY A 211 -10.92 8.54 -11.08
N LEU A 212 -10.80 7.27 -10.64
CA LEU A 212 -10.57 6.14 -11.54
C LEU A 212 -11.80 5.87 -12.39
N SER A 213 -11.62 5.77 -13.70
CA SER A 213 -12.69 5.63 -14.67
C SER A 213 -12.39 4.64 -15.79
N GLU A 214 -13.37 4.38 -16.63
CA GLU A 214 -13.25 3.55 -17.84
C GLU A 214 -12.23 4.10 -18.84
N ALA A 215 -12.09 5.44 -18.91
CA ALA A 215 -11.15 6.09 -19.82
C ALA A 215 -9.69 5.95 -19.41
N ASP A 216 -9.42 5.48 -18.19
CA ASP A 216 -8.07 5.36 -17.67
C ASP A 216 -7.34 4.09 -18.12
N THR A 217 -6.02 4.20 -18.12
CA THR A 217 -5.07 3.08 -18.06
C THR A 217 -4.38 3.15 -16.71
N ALA A 218 -4.71 2.22 -15.80
CA ALA A 218 -4.20 2.22 -14.44
C ALA A 218 -3.02 1.26 -14.26
N MET A 219 -1.98 1.70 -13.57
CA MET A 219 -0.82 0.87 -13.22
C MET A 219 -0.59 0.88 -11.70
N PRO A 220 -1.10 -0.11 -10.94
CA PRO A 220 -0.74 -0.31 -9.56
C PRO A 220 0.69 -0.85 -9.46
N ILE A 221 1.63 0.02 -9.14
CA ILE A 221 3.01 -0.36 -8.83
C ILE A 221 3.06 -0.91 -7.40
N VAL A 222 2.19 -0.40 -6.53
CA VAL A 222 1.96 -0.97 -5.20
C VAL A 222 1.62 -2.45 -5.29
N PRO A 223 2.19 -3.28 -4.39
CA PRO A 223 2.05 -4.73 -4.52
C PRO A 223 0.61 -5.23 -4.30
N MET A 224 0.16 -6.14 -5.14
CA MET A 224 -1.11 -6.85 -4.98
C MET A 224 -1.13 -7.72 -3.72
N PHE A 225 0.02 -8.22 -3.28
CA PHE A 225 0.14 -8.98 -2.04
C PHE A 225 0.06 -8.12 -0.76
N HIS A 226 -0.06 -6.79 -0.87
CA HIS A 226 -0.16 -5.89 0.28
C HIS A 226 -1.35 -4.96 0.11
N VAL A 227 -2.31 -5.07 1.03
CA VAL A 227 -3.56 -4.28 1.06
C VAL A 227 -4.23 -4.21 -0.32
N ASN A 228 -4.18 -5.36 -1.05
CA ASN A 228 -4.81 -5.54 -2.36
C ASN A 228 -4.46 -4.44 -3.38
N ALA A 229 -3.18 -3.99 -3.41
CA ALA A 229 -2.75 -2.86 -4.26
C ALA A 229 -3.68 -1.66 -4.16
N TRP A 230 -4.09 -1.32 -2.94
CA TRP A 230 -4.99 -0.20 -2.61
C TRP A 230 -6.37 -0.29 -3.27
N GLY A 231 -6.83 -1.51 -3.58
CA GLY A 231 -8.13 -1.78 -4.18
C GLY A 231 -8.19 -1.49 -5.69
N ILE A 232 -7.12 -0.96 -6.29
CA ILE A 232 -7.08 -0.60 -7.72
C ILE A 232 -7.41 -1.80 -8.63
N PRO A 233 -6.91 -3.04 -8.39
CA PRO A 233 -7.25 -4.18 -9.25
C PRO A 233 -8.74 -4.49 -9.29
N PHE A 234 -9.43 -4.44 -8.14
CA PHE A 234 -10.88 -4.63 -8.08
C PHE A 234 -11.63 -3.49 -8.79
N ALA A 235 -11.28 -2.24 -8.45
CA ALA A 235 -11.92 -1.05 -9.03
C ALA A 235 -11.71 -0.96 -10.54
N ALA A 236 -10.51 -1.25 -11.04
CA ALA A 236 -10.19 -1.21 -12.46
C ALA A 236 -11.06 -2.20 -13.27
N VAL A 237 -11.17 -3.44 -12.80
CA VAL A 237 -12.05 -4.42 -13.45
C VAL A 237 -13.50 -3.96 -13.43
N TRP A 238 -13.98 -3.47 -12.29
CA TRP A 238 -15.36 -3.03 -12.14
C TRP A 238 -15.73 -1.85 -13.04
N PHE A 239 -14.82 -0.88 -13.18
CA PHE A 239 -15.04 0.31 -14.00
C PHE A 239 -14.73 0.10 -15.48
N GLY A 240 -14.05 -1.00 -15.85
CA GLY A 240 -13.62 -1.25 -17.23
C GLY A 240 -12.37 -0.45 -17.59
N THR A 241 -11.53 -0.15 -16.63
CA THR A 241 -10.23 0.51 -16.79
C THR A 241 -9.22 -0.45 -17.41
N LYS A 242 -8.42 -0.03 -18.39
CA LYS A 242 -7.26 -0.82 -18.82
C LYS A 242 -6.28 -0.95 -17.66
N LEU A 243 -5.81 -2.17 -17.39
CA LEU A 243 -4.93 -2.46 -16.27
C LEU A 243 -3.55 -2.89 -16.75
N VAL A 244 -2.49 -2.25 -16.24
CA VAL A 244 -1.09 -2.59 -16.53
C VAL A 244 -0.43 -3.09 -15.25
N LEU A 245 0.04 -4.33 -15.27
CA LEU A 245 0.62 -5.04 -14.12
C LEU A 245 2.12 -5.27 -14.37
N PRO A 246 3.02 -4.63 -13.59
CA PRO A 246 4.46 -4.61 -13.89
C PRO A 246 5.20 -5.90 -13.52
N GLY A 247 4.53 -6.89 -12.91
CA GLY A 247 5.13 -8.16 -12.52
C GLY A 247 6.19 -8.04 -11.44
N ALA A 248 7.16 -8.94 -11.49
CA ALA A 248 8.34 -8.94 -10.61
C ALA A 248 9.38 -7.86 -10.99
N PHE A 249 9.26 -7.28 -12.18
CA PHE A 249 10.28 -6.43 -12.79
C PHE A 249 10.00 -4.94 -12.59
N CYS A 250 9.68 -4.54 -11.37
CA CYS A 250 9.35 -3.16 -10.99
C CYS A 250 10.59 -2.25 -10.84
N THR A 251 11.50 -2.21 -11.82
CA THR A 251 12.56 -1.21 -11.86
C THR A 251 12.02 0.13 -12.37
N SER A 252 12.69 1.24 -12.05
CA SER A 252 12.28 2.57 -12.54
C SER A 252 12.25 2.64 -14.06
N GLU A 253 13.20 1.99 -14.74
CA GLU A 253 13.24 1.85 -16.19
C GLU A 253 12.00 1.10 -16.72
N THR A 254 11.66 -0.04 -16.13
CA THR A 254 10.47 -0.82 -16.51
C THR A 254 9.19 -0.01 -16.30
N ILE A 255 9.07 0.71 -15.19
CA ILE A 255 7.92 1.57 -14.90
C ILE A 255 7.79 2.65 -15.96
N ALA A 256 8.88 3.37 -16.29
CA ALA A 256 8.88 4.44 -17.27
C ALA A 256 8.54 3.92 -18.67
N SER A 257 9.12 2.79 -19.08
CA SER A 257 8.79 2.13 -20.36
C SER A 257 7.32 1.72 -20.46
N LEU A 258 6.76 1.12 -19.40
CA LEU A 258 5.35 0.73 -19.38
C LEU A 258 4.41 1.94 -19.41
N ILE A 259 4.77 3.06 -18.75
CA ILE A 259 3.99 4.30 -18.84
C ILE A 259 3.97 4.80 -20.28
N GLU A 260 5.12 4.85 -20.94
CA GLU A 260 5.26 5.29 -22.31
C GLU A 260 4.53 4.38 -23.31
N GLU A 261 4.77 3.06 -23.25
CA GLU A 261 4.25 2.08 -24.20
C GLU A 261 2.74 1.87 -24.06
N GLU A 262 2.24 1.78 -22.83
CA GLU A 262 0.84 1.47 -22.53
C GLU A 262 -0.05 2.71 -22.36
N LYS A 263 0.55 3.92 -22.43
CA LYS A 263 -0.13 5.20 -22.23
C LYS A 263 -0.86 5.22 -20.89
N VAL A 264 -0.13 4.88 -19.83
CA VAL A 264 -0.69 4.89 -18.46
C VAL A 264 -1.14 6.30 -18.09
N THR A 265 -2.36 6.41 -17.56
CA THR A 265 -2.96 7.70 -17.15
C THR A 265 -2.97 7.89 -15.65
N LEU A 266 -3.01 6.79 -14.88
CA LEU A 266 -2.98 6.80 -13.43
C LEU A 266 -2.08 5.68 -12.91
N ALA A 267 -1.10 6.04 -12.08
CA ALA A 267 -0.22 5.07 -11.43
C ALA A 267 -0.17 5.27 -9.92
N ALA A 268 0.03 4.18 -9.17
CA ALA A 268 0.03 4.21 -7.71
C ALA A 268 1.30 3.58 -7.14
N ALA A 269 2.02 4.33 -6.31
CA ALA A 269 3.24 3.87 -5.65
C ALA A 269 3.54 4.62 -4.35
N VAL A 270 4.53 4.13 -3.60
CA VAL A 270 5.08 4.80 -2.42
C VAL A 270 6.11 5.88 -2.83
N PRO A 271 6.41 6.88 -1.96
CA PRO A 271 7.29 8.00 -2.31
C PRO A 271 8.68 7.59 -2.83
N THR A 272 9.26 6.53 -2.29
CA THR A 272 10.59 6.04 -2.73
C THR A 272 10.61 5.56 -4.18
N VAL A 273 9.50 5.00 -4.66
CA VAL A 273 9.36 4.59 -6.07
C VAL A 273 9.30 5.82 -6.96
N TRP A 274 8.56 6.86 -6.54
CA TRP A 274 8.43 8.10 -7.30
C TRP A 274 9.73 8.91 -7.35
N LEU A 275 10.51 8.93 -6.26
CA LEU A 275 11.85 9.52 -6.26
C LEU A 275 12.77 8.84 -7.28
N ASN A 276 12.80 7.51 -7.28
CA ASN A 276 13.63 6.76 -8.22
C ASN A 276 13.14 6.91 -9.68
N PHE A 277 11.81 7.02 -9.86
CA PHE A 277 11.21 7.27 -11.18
C PHE A 277 11.62 8.65 -11.74
N LEU A 278 11.58 9.71 -10.92
CA LEU A 278 12.04 11.04 -11.33
C LEU A 278 13.50 11.01 -11.77
N GLN A 279 14.38 10.37 -11.01
CA GLN A 279 15.78 10.21 -11.38
C GLN A 279 15.96 9.45 -12.70
N GLU A 280 15.11 8.48 -12.99
CA GLU A 280 15.19 7.70 -14.23
C GLU A 280 14.78 8.53 -15.45
N ILE A 281 13.65 9.23 -15.37
CA ILE A 281 13.16 10.05 -16.50
C ILE A 281 14.01 11.31 -16.74
N GLU A 282 14.88 11.70 -15.79
CA GLU A 282 15.91 12.71 -15.97
C GLU A 282 17.11 12.21 -16.75
N LYS A 283 17.51 10.95 -16.55
CA LYS A 283 18.65 10.34 -17.26
C LYS A 283 18.34 10.07 -18.73
N ARG A 284 17.12 9.65 -19.01
CA ARG A 284 16.65 9.31 -20.35
C ARG A 284 15.24 9.87 -20.57
N PRO A 285 14.97 10.53 -21.69
CA PRO A 285 13.62 11.03 -21.99
C PRO A 285 12.68 9.84 -22.27
N TYR A 286 11.53 9.87 -21.58
CA TYR A 286 10.38 8.99 -21.78
C TYR A 286 9.15 9.86 -22.05
N ALA A 287 8.23 9.40 -22.90
CA ALA A 287 6.96 10.07 -23.14
C ALA A 287 5.97 9.75 -21.99
N VAL A 288 6.00 10.56 -20.91
CA VAL A 288 5.17 10.39 -19.72
C VAL A 288 3.93 11.32 -19.70
N ASP A 289 3.69 12.05 -20.76
CA ASP A 289 2.60 13.03 -20.93
C ASP A 289 1.20 12.42 -20.86
N SER A 290 1.06 11.11 -21.06
CA SER A 290 -0.19 10.39 -20.82
C SER A 290 -0.57 10.32 -19.34
N LEU A 291 0.40 10.43 -18.42
CA LEU A 291 0.20 10.27 -16.98
C LEU A 291 -0.49 11.51 -16.40
N ARG A 292 -1.82 11.47 -16.28
CA ARG A 292 -2.60 12.60 -15.74
C ARG A 292 -2.43 12.78 -14.23
N ALA A 293 -2.20 11.67 -13.51
CA ALA A 293 -2.09 11.68 -12.06
C ALA A 293 -1.31 10.48 -11.51
N ILE A 294 -0.70 10.70 -10.36
CA ILE A 294 -0.12 9.65 -9.53
C ILE A 294 -0.77 9.65 -8.14
N LEU A 295 -1.07 8.45 -7.64
CA LEU A 295 -1.52 8.23 -6.27
C LEU A 295 -0.33 7.81 -5.43
N CYS A 296 0.00 8.59 -4.42
CA CYS A 296 1.15 8.37 -3.55
C CYS A 296 0.70 8.20 -2.10
N GLY A 297 1.15 7.15 -1.45
CA GLY A 297 0.78 6.88 -0.06
C GLY A 297 1.75 5.94 0.64
N GLY A 298 1.40 5.53 1.86
CA GLY A 298 2.23 4.62 2.66
C GLY A 298 3.27 5.33 3.54
N SER A 299 3.74 6.50 3.16
CA SER A 299 4.53 7.44 3.99
C SER A 299 4.35 8.86 3.45
N ALA A 300 4.81 9.86 4.21
CA ALA A 300 4.76 11.25 3.77
C ALA A 300 5.60 11.46 2.50
N ALA A 301 5.06 12.23 1.56
CA ALA A 301 5.74 12.59 0.33
C ALA A 301 6.45 13.95 0.51
N PRO A 302 7.75 14.05 0.17
CA PRO A 302 8.47 15.31 0.24
C PRO A 302 7.85 16.36 -0.71
N LYS A 303 7.75 17.62 -0.26
CA LYS A 303 7.24 18.73 -1.09
C LYS A 303 8.04 18.91 -2.39
N SER A 304 9.35 18.66 -2.36
CA SER A 304 10.20 18.73 -3.54
C SER A 304 9.76 17.77 -4.66
N VAL A 305 9.35 16.55 -4.28
CA VAL A 305 8.84 15.54 -5.21
C VAL A 305 7.51 15.98 -5.82
N ILE A 306 6.59 16.49 -4.98
CA ILE A 306 5.30 16.99 -5.43
C ILE A 306 5.48 18.15 -6.40
N ARG A 307 6.35 19.10 -6.05
CA ARG A 307 6.71 20.26 -6.91
C ARG A 307 7.20 19.80 -8.27
N GLU A 308 8.14 18.88 -8.31
CA GLU A 308 8.76 18.43 -9.55
C GLU A 308 7.75 17.78 -10.50
N PHE A 309 6.87 16.90 -10.00
CA PHE A 309 5.80 16.32 -10.80
C PHE A 309 4.86 17.36 -11.38
N GLN A 310 4.51 18.40 -10.59
CA GLN A 310 3.54 19.40 -11.03
C GLN A 310 4.14 20.48 -11.95
N GLU A 311 5.29 21.05 -11.60
CA GLU A 311 5.90 22.14 -12.38
C GLU A 311 6.56 21.62 -13.67
N LYS A 312 7.33 20.51 -13.56
CA LYS A 312 8.14 20.04 -14.70
C LYS A 312 7.35 19.13 -15.63
N TYR A 313 6.51 18.26 -15.08
CA TYR A 313 5.79 17.23 -15.84
C TYR A 313 4.28 17.48 -15.95
N GLN A 314 3.73 18.46 -15.23
CA GLN A 314 2.28 18.78 -15.18
C GLN A 314 1.41 17.57 -14.77
N ILE A 315 1.98 16.67 -13.97
CA ILE A 315 1.30 15.48 -13.45
C ILE A 315 0.67 15.82 -12.10
N GLU A 316 -0.63 15.55 -11.96
CA GLU A 316 -1.34 15.74 -10.69
C GLU A 316 -0.79 14.78 -9.63
N PHE A 317 -0.34 15.33 -8.50
CA PHE A 317 0.13 14.53 -7.37
C PHE A 317 -0.97 14.40 -6.32
N MET A 318 -1.48 13.19 -6.12
CA MET A 318 -2.48 12.87 -5.12
C MET A 318 -1.81 12.14 -3.95
N HIS A 319 -1.61 12.83 -2.85
CA HIS A 319 -1.14 12.20 -1.62
C HIS A 319 -2.34 11.55 -0.93
N ALA A 320 -2.22 10.28 -0.57
CA ALA A 320 -3.30 9.50 0.06
C ALA A 320 -2.84 8.88 1.38
N TYR A 321 -3.77 8.77 2.30
CA TYR A 321 -3.54 8.06 3.56
C TYR A 321 -4.55 6.95 3.75
N GLY A 322 -4.09 5.92 4.41
CA GLY A 322 -4.84 4.75 4.81
C GLY A 322 -3.94 3.67 5.36
N MET A 323 -4.53 2.59 5.81
CA MET A 323 -3.85 1.49 6.46
C MET A 323 -4.56 0.16 6.15
N THR A 324 -3.97 -0.97 6.53
CA THR A 324 -4.59 -2.28 6.31
C THR A 324 -6.00 -2.33 6.92
N GLU A 325 -6.18 -1.74 8.07
CA GLU A 325 -7.43 -1.68 8.82
C GLU A 325 -8.52 -0.81 8.14
N THR A 326 -8.17 -0.07 7.08
CA THR A 326 -9.10 0.81 6.35
C THR A 326 -9.27 0.47 4.86
N SER A 327 -8.82 -0.68 4.37
CA SER A 327 -9.05 -1.31 3.05
C SER A 327 -8.49 -0.65 1.76
N PRO A 328 -7.50 0.23 1.66
CA PRO A 328 -6.93 1.04 2.73
C PRO A 328 -7.35 2.52 2.75
N VAL A 329 -7.76 3.15 1.60
CA VAL A 329 -7.78 4.62 1.40
C VAL A 329 -8.91 5.26 2.19
N VAL A 330 -8.57 6.26 3.02
CA VAL A 330 -9.54 7.07 3.78
C VAL A 330 -9.40 8.56 3.56
N THR A 331 -8.22 9.05 3.12
CA THR A 331 -8.07 10.45 2.69
C THR A 331 -7.31 10.56 1.38
N VAL A 332 -7.58 11.60 0.63
CA VAL A 332 -6.83 11.98 -0.57
C VAL A 332 -6.63 13.48 -0.56
N SER A 333 -5.40 13.91 -0.85
CA SER A 333 -5.07 15.32 -0.95
C SER A 333 -5.53 15.86 -2.30
N ARG A 334 -6.57 16.69 -2.25
CA ARG A 334 -7.13 17.43 -3.38
C ARG A 334 -7.26 18.88 -2.99
N LEU A 335 -7.11 19.78 -3.97
CA LEU A 335 -7.46 21.19 -3.78
C LEU A 335 -8.98 21.36 -3.88
N LYS A 336 -9.55 22.15 -2.99
CA LYS A 336 -10.93 22.62 -3.13
C LYS A 336 -10.99 23.70 -4.22
N SER A 337 -12.14 23.86 -4.85
CA SER A 337 -12.29 24.72 -6.04
C SER A 337 -11.76 26.14 -5.87
N TYR A 338 -11.92 26.73 -4.69
CA TYR A 338 -11.44 28.08 -4.39
C TYR A 338 -9.92 28.13 -4.09
N GLN A 339 -9.28 27.01 -3.78
CA GLN A 339 -7.83 26.95 -3.53
C GLN A 339 -6.99 26.96 -4.82
N TYR A 340 -7.59 26.72 -5.97
CA TYR A 340 -6.88 26.83 -7.26
C TYR A 340 -6.51 28.29 -7.61
N SER A 341 -7.15 29.30 -7.00
CA SER A 341 -6.80 30.71 -7.15
C SER A 341 -5.66 31.17 -6.26
N GLU A 342 -5.25 30.36 -5.28
CA GLU A 342 -4.12 30.64 -4.40
C GLU A 342 -2.77 30.45 -5.12
N ASP A 343 -1.71 31.01 -4.55
CA ASP A 343 -0.37 30.83 -5.11
C ASP A 343 0.10 29.38 -5.07
N PHE A 344 1.11 29.08 -5.86
CA PHE A 344 1.61 27.71 -6.01
C PHE A 344 2.17 27.13 -4.69
N GLU A 345 2.79 27.97 -3.84
CA GLU A 345 3.34 27.51 -2.56
C GLU A 345 2.23 27.10 -1.58
N TYR A 346 1.12 27.85 -1.57
CA TYR A 346 -0.07 27.49 -0.81
C TYR A 346 -0.63 26.14 -1.29
N GLN A 347 -0.84 26.00 -2.61
CA GLN A 347 -1.33 24.76 -3.20
C GLN A 347 -0.41 23.56 -2.89
N LEU A 348 0.90 23.75 -2.96
CA LEU A 348 1.89 22.76 -2.63
C LEU A 348 1.83 22.34 -1.15
N ASN A 349 1.63 23.32 -0.25
CA ASN A 349 1.46 23.06 1.18
C ASN A 349 0.22 22.20 1.47
N VAL A 350 -0.89 22.47 0.77
CA VAL A 350 -2.11 21.65 0.88
C VAL A 350 -1.84 20.23 0.37
N LYS A 351 -1.24 20.09 -0.82
CA LYS A 351 -0.97 18.79 -1.46
C LYS A 351 0.05 17.93 -0.71
N ALA A 352 0.92 18.53 0.07
CA ALA A 352 1.88 17.79 0.90
C ALA A 352 1.23 17.14 2.14
N LYS A 353 0.06 17.61 2.56
CA LYS A 353 -0.73 16.97 3.62
C LYS A 353 -1.44 15.71 3.09
N GLN A 354 -1.98 14.89 4.00
CA GLN A 354 -2.67 13.64 3.62
C GLN A 354 -4.09 13.87 3.08
N GLY A 355 -4.52 15.13 3.00
CA GLY A 355 -5.79 15.52 2.42
C GLY A 355 -6.98 15.43 3.38
N PHE A 356 -8.17 15.41 2.82
CA PHE A 356 -9.42 15.32 3.56
C PHE A 356 -10.09 13.96 3.34
N LEU A 357 -11.07 13.63 4.19
CA LEU A 357 -11.76 12.34 4.19
C LEU A 357 -12.46 12.06 2.86
N VAL A 358 -12.32 10.83 2.40
CA VAL A 358 -13.14 10.30 1.30
C VAL A 358 -14.59 10.13 1.80
N PRO A 359 -15.61 10.48 0.99
CA PRO A 359 -17.01 10.35 1.38
C PRO A 359 -17.35 8.95 1.89
N GLY A 360 -18.03 8.89 3.04
CA GLY A 360 -18.40 7.64 3.74
C GLY A 360 -17.50 7.31 4.92
N VAL A 361 -16.39 8.03 5.12
CA VAL A 361 -15.53 7.89 6.31
C VAL A 361 -15.77 9.07 7.25
N GLU A 362 -15.81 8.78 8.54
CA GLU A 362 -15.88 9.75 9.64
C GLU A 362 -14.57 9.72 10.42
N MET A 363 -14.19 10.87 11.00
CA MET A 363 -13.04 10.96 11.91
C MET A 363 -13.37 11.67 13.20
N LYS A 364 -12.58 11.37 14.21
CA LYS A 364 -12.35 12.19 15.41
C LYS A 364 -10.85 12.32 15.61
N VAL A 365 -10.43 13.41 16.21
CA VAL A 365 -9.03 13.56 16.61
C VAL A 365 -9.01 13.92 18.09
N ILE A 366 -8.42 13.05 18.90
CA ILE A 366 -8.47 13.15 20.37
C ILE A 366 -7.10 13.54 20.91
N GLY A 367 -7.03 14.74 21.44
CA GLY A 367 -5.87 15.27 22.15
C GLY A 367 -5.90 14.98 23.66
N GLN A 368 -5.04 15.63 24.40
CA GLN A 368 -4.94 15.43 25.86
C GLN A 368 -6.18 15.90 26.63
N ASN A 369 -6.88 16.92 26.12
CA ASN A 369 -8.02 17.55 26.78
C ASN A 369 -9.38 17.22 26.13
N GLY A 370 -9.43 16.25 25.23
CA GLY A 370 -10.61 15.88 24.46
C GLY A 370 -10.40 16.04 22.97
N GLU A 371 -11.46 16.28 22.20
CA GLU A 371 -11.37 16.49 20.77
C GLU A 371 -10.67 17.81 20.46
N ILE A 372 -9.69 17.79 19.53
CA ILE A 372 -8.85 18.94 19.18
C ILE A 372 -9.60 20.01 18.39
N ALA A 373 -9.11 21.25 18.44
CA ALA A 373 -9.49 22.29 17.49
C ALA A 373 -8.93 22.02 16.09
N TRP A 374 -9.65 22.42 15.05
CA TRP A 374 -9.20 22.33 13.65
C TRP A 374 -8.44 23.61 13.27
N ASP A 375 -7.32 23.87 13.95
CA ASP A 375 -6.49 25.06 13.79
C ASP A 375 -5.14 24.80 13.06
N GLY A 376 -4.91 23.52 12.69
CA GLY A 376 -3.69 23.07 12.06
C GLY A 376 -2.49 22.92 13.01
N VAL A 377 -2.67 23.16 14.31
CA VAL A 377 -1.60 23.22 15.33
C VAL A 377 -1.81 22.17 16.43
N GLU A 378 -3.02 22.13 17.01
CA GLU A 378 -3.33 21.17 18.07
C GLU A 378 -3.23 19.73 17.55
N MET A 379 -2.53 18.88 18.32
CA MET A 379 -2.23 17.50 17.94
C MET A 379 -3.10 16.51 18.70
N GLY A 380 -3.54 15.46 18.02
CA GLY A 380 -4.28 14.37 18.67
C GLY A 380 -4.18 13.06 17.89
N GLU A 381 -4.62 11.97 18.52
CA GLU A 381 -4.73 10.67 17.86
C GLU A 381 -5.92 10.65 16.92
N LEU A 382 -5.69 10.22 15.68
CA LEU A 382 -6.71 10.05 14.67
C LEU A 382 -7.53 8.78 14.95
N LEU A 383 -8.84 8.95 15.07
CA LEU A 383 -9.83 7.87 15.15
C LEU A 383 -10.66 7.85 13.87
N LEU A 384 -10.91 6.67 13.32
CA LEU A 384 -11.64 6.50 12.06
C LEU A 384 -12.83 5.56 12.22
N LYS A 385 -13.90 5.83 11.45
CA LYS A 385 -15.07 4.99 11.32
C LYS A 385 -15.61 5.07 9.91
N GLY A 386 -16.04 3.93 9.34
CA GLY A 386 -16.58 3.92 7.98
C GLY A 386 -16.95 2.51 7.51
N PRO A 387 -17.66 2.38 6.38
CA PRO A 387 -18.19 1.09 5.92
C PRO A 387 -17.12 0.12 5.39
N TRP A 388 -15.89 0.57 5.19
CA TRP A 388 -14.74 -0.26 4.84
C TRP A 388 -13.60 -0.15 5.86
N VAL A 389 -13.86 0.41 7.03
CA VAL A 389 -12.97 0.39 8.19
C VAL A 389 -13.25 -0.89 8.96
N ALA A 390 -12.21 -1.65 9.29
CA ALA A 390 -12.34 -2.88 10.07
C ALA A 390 -12.90 -2.60 11.47
N SER A 391 -13.58 -3.57 12.03
CA SER A 391 -14.10 -3.53 13.42
C SER A 391 -13.28 -4.41 14.37
N GLU A 392 -12.43 -5.29 13.84
CA GLU A 392 -11.63 -6.22 14.63
C GLU A 392 -10.42 -6.76 13.86
N TYR A 393 -9.46 -7.31 14.55
CA TYR A 393 -8.43 -8.17 13.98
C TYR A 393 -8.87 -9.63 13.99
N TYR A 394 -8.54 -10.37 12.97
CA TYR A 394 -8.87 -11.78 12.83
C TYR A 394 -8.23 -12.61 13.96
N LYS A 395 -9.09 -13.15 14.86
CA LYS A 395 -8.68 -13.99 15.99
C LYS A 395 -7.53 -13.42 16.84
N ASP A 396 -7.57 -12.13 17.13
CA ASP A 396 -6.48 -11.43 17.82
C ASP A 396 -7.00 -10.57 18.99
N LYS A 397 -6.44 -10.77 20.17
CA LYS A 397 -6.83 -10.04 21.38
C LYS A 397 -6.52 -8.55 21.34
N ARG A 398 -5.58 -8.12 20.49
CA ARG A 398 -5.27 -6.70 20.28
C ARG A 398 -6.43 -5.91 19.68
N THR A 399 -7.50 -6.58 19.27
CA THR A 399 -8.78 -5.97 18.88
C THR A 399 -9.30 -5.01 19.96
N GLU A 400 -9.33 -5.44 21.23
CA GLU A 400 -9.86 -4.66 22.34
C GLU A 400 -9.11 -3.35 22.59
N ASP A 401 -7.82 -3.30 22.23
CA ASP A 401 -6.98 -2.10 22.38
C ASP A 401 -7.11 -1.13 21.21
N THR A 402 -7.47 -1.64 20.02
CA THR A 402 -7.46 -0.88 18.77
C THR A 402 -8.86 -0.42 18.33
N PHE A 403 -9.87 -1.22 18.61
CA PHE A 403 -11.26 -0.92 18.22
C PHE A 403 -12.11 -0.72 19.48
N LYS A 404 -12.48 0.53 19.76
CA LYS A 404 -13.22 0.92 20.97
C LYS A 404 -14.38 1.84 20.61
N ASP A 405 -15.53 1.62 21.21
CA ASP A 405 -16.73 2.46 21.06
C ASP A 405 -17.15 2.68 19.61
N GLY A 406 -16.89 1.69 18.74
CA GLY A 406 -17.19 1.75 17.30
C GLY A 406 -16.21 2.61 16.50
N TRP A 407 -15.02 2.90 17.02
CA TRP A 407 -13.95 3.64 16.38
C TRP A 407 -12.66 2.82 16.28
N LEU A 408 -11.97 2.95 15.17
CA LEU A 408 -10.59 2.48 15.00
C LEU A 408 -9.64 3.54 15.56
N TYR A 409 -8.86 3.21 16.56
CA TYR A 409 -7.72 3.99 17.07
C TYR A 409 -6.51 3.69 16.20
N THR A 410 -6.12 4.65 15.36
CA THR A 410 -5.10 4.40 14.32
C THR A 410 -3.68 4.33 14.86
N GLY A 411 -3.43 4.93 16.01
CA GLY A 411 -2.08 5.16 16.55
C GLY A 411 -1.29 6.22 15.76
N ASP A 412 -1.93 6.96 14.85
CA ASP A 412 -1.31 8.07 14.12
C ASP A 412 -1.72 9.39 14.78
N ILE A 413 -0.74 10.25 15.07
CA ILE A 413 -0.94 11.59 15.61
C ILE A 413 -1.04 12.56 14.42
N VAL A 414 -2.08 13.39 14.44
CA VAL A 414 -2.38 14.32 13.36
C VAL A 414 -2.68 15.72 13.88
N THR A 415 -2.58 16.71 13.01
CA THR A 415 -3.28 18.00 13.10
C THR A 415 -4.34 18.07 12.01
N VAL A 416 -5.38 18.87 12.21
CA VAL A 416 -6.43 19.15 11.21
C VAL A 416 -6.54 20.65 11.07
N ASP A 417 -6.46 21.16 9.85
CA ASP A 417 -6.63 22.59 9.62
C ASP A 417 -8.13 22.98 9.47
N GLU A 418 -8.40 24.29 9.40
CA GLU A 418 -9.76 24.84 9.26
C GLU A 418 -10.50 24.31 8.02
N GLU A 419 -9.75 23.83 7.01
CA GLU A 419 -10.26 23.24 5.78
C GLU A 419 -10.57 21.74 5.92
N GLY A 420 -10.32 21.14 7.10
CA GLY A 420 -10.50 19.71 7.35
C GLY A 420 -9.42 18.84 6.73
N THR A 421 -8.28 19.44 6.35
CA THR A 421 -7.15 18.70 5.79
C THR A 421 -6.29 18.14 6.90
N ILE A 422 -6.06 16.83 6.85
CA ILE A 422 -5.27 16.11 7.83
C ILE A 422 -3.79 16.21 7.47
N LYS A 423 -2.94 16.52 8.47
CA LYS A 423 -1.49 16.37 8.39
C LYS A 423 -1.04 15.35 9.43
N ILE A 424 -0.43 14.25 8.99
CA ILE A 424 0.21 13.29 9.90
C ILE A 424 1.47 13.93 10.46
N VAL A 425 1.52 13.97 11.77
CA VAL A 425 2.68 14.50 12.54
C VAL A 425 3.66 13.37 12.82
N ASP A 426 3.15 12.24 13.35
CA ASP A 426 3.95 11.06 13.66
C ASP A 426 3.06 9.88 14.05
N ARG A 427 3.67 8.75 14.39
CA ARG A 427 3.02 7.69 15.14
C ARG A 427 3.17 7.89 16.64
N THR A 428 2.14 7.52 17.41
CA THR A 428 2.16 7.62 18.89
C THR A 428 3.43 7.02 19.51
N LYS A 429 3.95 5.93 18.93
CA LYS A 429 5.18 5.24 19.37
C LYS A 429 6.49 5.85 18.85
N ASP A 430 6.42 6.68 17.82
CA ASP A 430 7.61 7.28 17.17
C ASP A 430 7.73 8.78 17.44
N LEU A 431 6.67 9.38 17.98
CA LEU A 431 6.63 10.78 18.41
C LEU A 431 7.69 11.04 19.49
N ILE A 432 8.50 12.06 19.29
CA ILE A 432 9.62 12.39 20.19
C ILE A 432 9.11 13.28 21.33
N LYS A 433 9.24 12.79 22.56
CA LYS A 433 8.77 13.51 23.77
C LYS A 433 9.94 14.22 24.43
N SER A 434 10.12 15.50 24.13
CA SER A 434 11.26 16.29 24.61
C SER A 434 10.80 17.37 25.59
N GLY A 435 11.13 17.22 26.88
CA GLY A 435 10.83 18.22 27.90
C GLY A 435 9.35 18.51 28.12
N GLY A 436 8.46 17.55 27.83
CA GLY A 436 7.01 17.70 27.93
C GLY A 436 6.32 18.16 26.65
N GLU A 437 7.09 18.52 25.63
CA GLU A 437 6.61 18.94 24.31
C GLU A 437 6.83 17.85 23.28
N TRP A 438 6.05 17.88 22.20
CA TRP A 438 6.10 16.90 21.12
C TRP A 438 6.88 17.45 19.93
N ILE A 439 7.82 16.66 19.41
CA ILE A 439 8.57 16.95 18.20
C ILE A 439 8.17 15.96 17.12
N SER A 440 7.73 16.47 15.96
CA SER A 440 7.44 15.67 14.78
C SER A 440 8.73 15.19 14.13
N SER A 441 8.95 13.88 14.12
CA SER A 441 10.06 13.29 13.38
C SER A 441 9.87 13.44 11.87
N VAL A 442 8.62 13.38 11.40
CA VAL A 442 8.25 13.49 9.97
C VAL A 442 8.55 14.89 9.42
N ASP A 443 8.29 15.95 10.19
CA ASP A 443 8.59 17.32 9.75
C ASP A 443 10.09 17.54 9.59
N LEU A 444 10.89 17.03 10.53
CA LEU A 444 12.36 17.09 10.45
C LEU A 444 12.90 16.26 9.28
N GLU A 445 12.34 15.06 9.05
CA GLU A 445 12.67 14.20 7.91
C GLU A 445 12.41 14.91 6.58
N ASN A 446 11.22 15.49 6.43
CA ASN A 446 10.83 16.22 5.21
C ASN A 446 11.72 17.45 4.95
N ALA A 447 12.06 18.19 6.01
CA ALA A 447 12.95 19.33 5.89
C ALA A 447 14.37 18.90 5.48
N LEU A 448 14.90 17.82 6.07
CA LEU A 448 16.21 17.28 5.68
C LEU A 448 16.24 16.80 4.22
N ILE A 449 15.18 16.10 3.77
CA ILE A 449 15.07 15.62 2.39
C ILE A 449 14.97 16.78 1.39
N ALA A 450 14.52 17.96 1.81
CA ALA A 450 14.50 19.15 0.96
C ALA A 450 15.90 19.73 0.67
N HIS A 451 16.91 19.36 1.44
CA HIS A 451 18.30 19.75 1.16
C HIS A 451 18.84 19.00 -0.07
N GLU A 452 19.51 19.72 -0.97
CA GLU A 452 19.99 19.19 -2.26
C GLU A 452 20.87 17.94 -2.17
N ALA A 453 21.66 17.84 -1.10
CA ALA A 453 22.58 16.74 -0.86
C ALA A 453 21.93 15.48 -0.27
N VAL A 454 20.72 15.59 0.28
CA VAL A 454 20.08 14.50 1.02
C VAL A 454 19.28 13.61 0.06
N PHE A 455 19.53 12.32 0.14
CA PHE A 455 18.76 11.30 -0.59
C PHE A 455 17.60 10.76 0.26
N GLU A 456 17.89 10.40 1.52
CA GLU A 456 16.91 9.91 2.51
C GLU A 456 17.27 10.44 3.90
N ALA A 457 16.25 10.67 4.71
CA ALA A 457 16.41 11.02 6.12
C ALA A 457 15.37 10.30 6.97
N CYS A 458 15.77 9.87 8.16
CA CYS A 458 14.90 9.30 9.17
C CYS A 458 15.30 9.82 10.55
N VAL A 459 14.34 10.38 11.28
CA VAL A 459 14.57 10.95 12.63
C VAL A 459 13.95 10.03 13.67
N ILE A 460 14.74 9.77 14.72
CA ILE A 460 14.35 8.88 15.81
C ILE A 460 14.50 9.56 17.17
N ALA A 461 13.67 9.14 18.12
CA ALA A 461 13.83 9.47 19.53
C ALA A 461 14.99 8.68 20.12
N VAL A 462 15.90 9.36 20.81
CA VAL A 462 16.95 8.75 21.63
C VAL A 462 16.78 9.21 23.08
N PRO A 463 16.87 8.31 24.09
CA PRO A 463 16.74 8.67 25.49
C PRO A 463 17.75 9.74 25.90
N HIS A 464 17.29 10.77 26.64
CA HIS A 464 18.12 11.86 27.13
C HIS A 464 17.91 12.09 28.63
N LYS A 465 19.00 12.31 29.38
CA LYS A 465 18.99 12.38 30.84
C LYS A 465 18.12 13.53 31.40
N VAL A 466 18.00 14.64 30.68
CA VAL A 466 17.28 15.85 31.12
C VAL A 466 15.93 15.99 30.42
N TRP A 467 15.85 15.67 29.10
CA TRP A 467 14.72 15.99 28.26
C TRP A 467 13.80 14.78 27.98
N GLN A 468 14.00 13.64 28.64
CA GLN A 468 13.40 12.34 28.37
C GLN A 468 13.90 11.76 27.03
N GLU A 469 13.61 12.44 25.92
CA GLU A 469 14.05 12.05 24.58
C GLU A 469 14.57 13.27 23.82
N ARG A 470 15.49 13.00 22.89
CA ARG A 470 15.97 13.98 21.92
C ARG A 470 15.97 13.39 20.52
N PRO A 471 15.70 14.23 19.49
CA PRO A 471 15.79 13.78 18.11
C PRO A 471 17.24 13.55 17.68
N VAL A 472 17.46 12.44 16.97
CA VAL A 472 18.71 12.15 16.25
C VAL A 472 18.32 11.83 14.80
N ALA A 473 18.96 12.52 13.86
CA ALA A 473 18.72 12.32 12.44
C ALA A 473 19.71 11.32 11.84
N CYS A 474 19.20 10.36 11.09
CA CYS A 474 19.98 9.43 10.28
C CYS A 474 19.79 9.81 8.81
N VAL A 475 20.88 10.14 8.12
CA VAL A 475 20.85 10.72 6.77
C VAL A 475 21.65 9.88 5.79
N VAL A 476 21.07 9.62 4.63
CA VAL A 476 21.78 9.08 3.46
C VAL A 476 21.98 10.21 2.48
N LEU A 477 23.22 10.50 2.14
CA LEU A 477 23.57 11.51 1.14
C LEU A 477 23.52 10.93 -0.27
N LYS A 478 23.19 11.77 -1.25
CA LYS A 478 23.40 11.47 -2.68
C LYS A 478 24.89 11.27 -2.93
N ASP A 479 25.26 10.39 -3.86
CA ASP A 479 26.65 10.00 -4.07
C ASP A 479 27.59 11.17 -4.35
N ALA A 480 27.12 12.19 -5.08
CA ALA A 480 27.90 13.39 -5.41
C ALA A 480 28.28 14.25 -4.19
N TYR A 481 27.60 14.07 -3.05
CA TYR A 481 27.78 14.91 -1.85
C TYR A 481 28.42 14.17 -0.68
N LYS A 482 28.72 12.89 -0.85
CA LYS A 482 29.38 12.07 0.18
C LYS A 482 30.75 12.60 0.52
N GLY A 483 30.99 12.89 1.81
CA GLY A 483 32.24 13.45 2.32
C GLY A 483 32.43 14.95 2.04
N ILE A 484 31.41 15.63 1.48
CA ILE A 484 31.44 17.09 1.22
C ILE A 484 30.56 17.81 2.24
N VAL A 485 29.35 17.35 2.47
CA VAL A 485 28.36 17.97 3.38
C VAL A 485 28.58 17.49 4.80
N SER A 486 28.60 18.42 5.75
CA SER A 486 28.76 18.13 7.17
C SER A 486 27.42 18.08 7.92
N SER A 487 27.42 17.55 9.16
CA SER A 487 26.27 17.57 10.07
C SER A 487 25.88 18.99 10.47
N GLU A 488 26.88 19.88 10.67
CA GLU A 488 26.68 21.27 11.00
C GLU A 488 25.93 22.01 9.90
N GLU A 489 26.28 21.79 8.64
CA GLU A 489 25.62 22.39 7.47
C GLU A 489 24.13 22.00 7.41
N LEU A 490 23.80 20.74 7.67
CA LEU A 490 22.41 20.28 7.70
C LEU A 490 21.64 20.85 8.92
N LEU A 491 22.30 21.03 10.08
CA LEU A 491 21.68 21.69 11.23
C LEU A 491 21.45 23.17 10.97
N GLU A 492 22.38 23.87 10.33
CA GLU A 492 22.21 25.27 9.90
C GLU A 492 21.08 25.43 8.89
N PHE A 493 20.90 24.45 7.99
CA PHE A 493 19.79 24.43 7.05
C PHE A 493 18.43 24.27 7.74
N LEU A 494 18.35 23.48 8.82
CA LEU A 494 17.14 23.30 9.61
C LEU A 494 16.82 24.48 10.53
N ALA A 495 17.83 25.17 11.04
CA ALA A 495 17.68 26.18 12.09
C ALA A 495 16.67 27.32 11.79
N PRO A 496 16.53 27.83 10.55
CA PRO A 496 15.52 28.85 10.24
C PRO A 496 14.08 28.32 10.21
N GLN A 497 13.89 27.00 10.11
CA GLN A 497 12.59 26.35 9.89
C GLN A 497 11.96 25.86 11.19
N PHE A 498 12.78 25.61 12.24
CA PHE A 498 12.33 25.00 13.49
C PHE A 498 12.81 25.75 14.72
N ALA A 499 12.05 25.65 15.79
CA ALA A 499 12.49 26.12 17.09
C ALA A 499 13.77 25.36 17.51
N LYS A 500 14.68 26.04 18.19
CA LYS A 500 16.01 25.50 18.58
C LYS A 500 15.92 24.14 19.31
N TRP A 501 14.88 23.94 20.10
CA TRP A 501 14.67 22.70 20.86
C TRP A 501 14.11 21.54 20.02
N TRP A 502 13.67 21.80 18.78
CA TRP A 502 13.28 20.77 17.82
C TRP A 502 14.49 20.18 17.09
N LEU A 503 15.56 20.95 16.94
CA LEU A 503 16.72 20.54 16.16
C LEU A 503 17.30 19.22 16.69
N PRO A 504 17.71 18.31 15.80
CA PRO A 504 18.42 17.10 16.18
C PRO A 504 19.68 17.41 17.00
N ASP A 505 19.90 16.63 18.04
CA ASP A 505 21.14 16.73 18.82
C ASP A 505 22.34 16.19 18.04
N ASP A 506 22.07 15.30 17.07
CA ASP A 506 23.12 14.73 16.21
C ASP A 506 22.56 14.35 14.83
N ILE A 507 23.41 14.36 13.80
CA ILE A 507 23.13 13.89 12.44
C ILE A 507 24.16 12.82 12.07
N LEU A 508 23.67 11.58 11.93
CA LEU A 508 24.47 10.42 11.61
C LEU A 508 24.35 10.07 10.12
N PHE A 509 25.47 10.12 9.41
CA PHE A 509 25.50 9.70 8.01
C PHE A 509 25.54 8.18 7.90
N MET A 510 24.65 7.62 7.08
CA MET A 510 24.50 6.19 6.86
C MET A 510 24.55 5.83 5.38
N ASN A 511 24.96 4.59 5.06
CA ASN A 511 24.89 4.11 3.70
C ASN A 511 23.45 3.75 3.26
N LYS A 512 22.64 3.31 4.22
CA LYS A 512 21.21 2.98 4.01
C LYS A 512 20.45 3.05 5.32
N ILE A 513 19.17 3.42 5.24
CA ILE A 513 18.22 3.38 6.36
C ILE A 513 17.43 2.05 6.27
N PRO A 514 17.28 1.31 7.39
CA PRO A 514 16.45 0.10 7.42
C PRO A 514 15.01 0.40 7.02
N LYS A 515 14.43 -0.47 6.17
CA LYS A 515 13.05 -0.33 5.68
C LYS A 515 12.24 -1.59 5.91
N THR A 516 10.94 -1.42 6.04
CA THR A 516 9.98 -2.53 5.99
C THR A 516 9.94 -3.12 4.59
N THR A 517 9.31 -4.27 4.48
CA THR A 517 9.05 -4.98 3.21
C THR A 517 8.25 -4.16 2.19
N VAL A 518 7.59 -3.10 2.63
CA VAL A 518 6.79 -2.18 1.79
C VAL A 518 7.42 -0.79 1.64
N GLY A 519 8.70 -0.64 2.01
CA GLY A 519 9.48 0.58 1.79
C GLY A 519 9.37 1.65 2.89
N LYS A 520 8.65 1.39 4.02
CA LYS A 520 8.57 2.30 5.17
C LYS A 520 9.82 2.16 6.05
N PHE A 521 10.29 3.25 6.66
CA PHE A 521 11.42 3.20 7.58
C PHE A 521 11.14 2.35 8.82
N LEU A 522 12.12 1.52 9.20
CA LEU A 522 12.10 0.69 10.42
C LEU A 522 12.77 1.45 11.56
N LYS A 523 12.07 2.45 12.14
CA LYS A 523 12.61 3.29 13.21
C LYS A 523 13.08 2.50 14.43
N ARG A 524 12.44 1.39 14.77
CA ARG A 524 12.88 0.52 15.87
C ARG A 524 14.28 -0.05 15.63
N THR A 525 14.50 -0.69 14.49
CA THR A 525 15.81 -1.24 14.14
C THR A 525 16.88 -0.14 14.08
N LEU A 526 16.49 1.03 13.56
CA LEU A 526 17.37 2.20 13.50
C LEU A 526 17.75 2.68 14.90
N ARG A 527 16.79 2.77 15.85
CA ARG A 527 17.07 3.10 17.25
C ARG A 527 18.07 2.12 17.88
N GLU A 528 17.88 0.82 17.68
CA GLU A 528 18.78 -0.21 18.19
C GLU A 528 20.21 -0.05 17.64
N GLN A 529 20.35 0.26 16.36
CA GLN A 529 21.64 0.53 15.72
C GLN A 529 22.32 1.79 16.28
N VAL A 530 21.57 2.87 16.44
CA VAL A 530 22.08 4.16 16.96
C VAL A 530 22.45 4.06 18.44
N LEU A 531 21.62 3.43 19.27
CA LEU A 531 21.96 3.20 20.69
C LEU A 531 23.22 2.37 20.84
N ASN A 532 23.42 1.36 20.01
CA ASN A 532 24.67 0.57 20.00
C ASN A 532 25.89 1.40 19.55
N HIS A 533 25.68 2.41 18.70
CA HIS A 533 26.75 3.33 18.30
C HIS A 533 27.20 4.20 19.48
N TYR A 534 26.26 4.81 20.21
CA TYR A 534 26.58 5.62 21.40
C TYR A 534 27.13 4.82 22.59
N GLN A 535 26.88 3.52 22.67
CA GLN A 535 27.45 2.67 23.72
C GLN A 535 28.89 2.20 23.41
N LYS A 536 29.30 2.26 22.15
CA LYS A 536 30.65 1.85 21.71
C LYS A 536 31.63 3.02 21.54
N GLY A 537 31.16 4.25 21.51
CA GLY A 537 31.94 5.51 21.52
C GLY A 537 32.00 6.09 22.91
#